data_6add42604870f79226f5523714698070
#
_entry.id   6add42604870f79226f5523714698070
#
_cell.length_a   1.000
_cell.length_b   1.000
_cell.length_c   1.000
_cell.angle_alpha   90.00
_cell.angle_beta   90.00
_cell.angle_gamma   90.00
#
_symmetry.space_group_name_H-M   'P 1'
#
loop_
_entity.id
_entity.type
_entity.pdbx_description
1 polymer ?
#
loop_
_entity_poly.entity_id
_entity_poly.type
_entity_poly.pdbx_seq_one_letter_code
_entity_poly.pdbx_strand_id
1 'polypeptide(L)'
;MQTLLWYRFQTIWKQMKVVLICMGVLAGAVLLFALIGGAAAWEADSFFFGFFVGFLSIYASMLPIFVLQVEEQEKNTDLLLTLPLTRKQVALGNYVLTWVCAAIMGGYALLLAIALQGIWGIVAVAMGIVLLVNTIYLPLFVYFGSQKALIFVLLLMVSGGIGFSSISDQPNGFPFDGGFTMVWIVGILVGLLLLHGVSLLLMLHKYQTKDF
;
A
#
# COMPACT_ATOMS: atom_id res chain seq x y z
N MET A 1 2.60 13.50 -17.83
CA MET A 1 2.72 12.71 -16.59
C MET A 1 2.46 13.54 -15.33
N GLN A 2 3.11 14.68 -15.15
CA GLN A 2 2.90 15.58 -13.99
C GLN A 2 1.44 16.02 -13.83
N THR A 3 0.78 16.44 -14.91
CA THR A 3 -0.64 16.83 -14.90
C THR A 3 -1.57 15.72 -14.45
N LEU A 4 -1.32 14.48 -14.86
CA LEU A 4 -2.09 13.31 -14.43
C LEU A 4 -1.94 13.03 -12.93
N LEU A 5 -0.71 13.05 -12.43
CA LEU A 5 -0.44 12.87 -11.00
C LEU A 5 -1.04 14.00 -10.16
N TRP A 6 -0.96 15.21 -10.63
CA TRP A 6 -1.57 16.38 -9.97
C TRP A 6 -3.10 16.27 -9.92
N TYR A 7 -3.73 15.88 -11.02
CA TYR A 7 -5.18 15.64 -11.06
C TYR A 7 -5.60 14.56 -10.05
N ARG A 8 -4.89 13.43 -10.02
CA ARG A 8 -5.17 12.35 -9.06
C ARG A 8 -4.99 12.78 -7.62
N PHE A 9 -3.93 13.52 -7.34
CA PHE A 9 -3.73 14.10 -6.01
C PHE A 9 -4.87 15.04 -5.61
N GLN A 10 -5.33 15.91 -6.51
CA GLN A 10 -6.48 16.77 -6.25
C GLN A 10 -7.76 15.96 -6.00
N THR A 11 -7.99 14.88 -6.73
CA THR A 11 -9.14 13.99 -6.52
C THR A 11 -9.11 13.37 -5.13
N ILE A 12 -7.97 12.82 -4.71
CA ILE A 12 -7.77 12.29 -3.35
C ILE A 12 -8.05 13.39 -2.32
N TRP A 13 -7.45 14.55 -2.49
CA TRP A 13 -7.60 15.65 -1.54
C TRP A 13 -9.04 16.13 -1.42
N LYS A 14 -9.74 16.33 -2.53
CA LYS A 14 -11.13 16.79 -2.52
C LYS A 14 -12.09 15.81 -1.83
N GLN A 15 -11.92 14.53 -2.10
CA GLN A 15 -12.88 13.53 -1.64
C GLN A 15 -12.52 12.92 -0.29
N MET A 16 -11.23 12.82 0.05
CA MET A 16 -10.77 12.13 1.24
C MET A 16 -10.04 13.02 2.25
N LYS A 17 -10.06 14.35 2.08
CA LYS A 17 -9.31 15.28 2.94
C LYS A 17 -9.56 15.07 4.45
N VAL A 18 -10.80 14.87 4.86
CA VAL A 18 -11.14 14.66 6.27
C VAL A 18 -10.51 13.39 6.80
N VAL A 19 -10.63 12.30 6.03
CA VAL A 19 -10.06 11.00 6.40
C VAL A 19 -8.53 11.07 6.44
N LEU A 20 -7.91 11.72 5.45
CA LEU A 20 -6.45 11.92 5.43
C LEU A 20 -5.96 12.73 6.62
N ILE A 21 -6.69 13.80 7.01
CA ILE A 21 -6.36 14.60 8.19
C ILE A 21 -6.48 13.75 9.47
N CYS A 22 -7.59 13.01 9.63
CA CYS A 22 -7.79 12.14 10.79
C CYS A 22 -6.68 11.07 10.89
N MET A 23 -6.33 10.45 9.77
CA MET A 23 -5.26 9.44 9.72
C MET A 23 -3.89 10.07 10.00
N GLY A 24 -3.64 11.29 9.51
CA GLY A 24 -2.42 12.04 9.80
C GLY A 24 -2.28 12.39 11.28
N VAL A 25 -3.37 12.84 11.91
CA VAL A 25 -3.39 13.14 13.35
C VAL A 25 -3.15 11.87 14.18
N LEU A 26 -3.80 10.77 13.81
CA LEU A 26 -3.63 9.49 14.48
C LEU A 26 -2.20 8.95 14.32
N ALA A 27 -1.64 9.02 13.11
CA ALA A 27 -0.26 8.63 12.84
C ALA A 27 0.73 9.49 13.63
N GLY A 28 0.48 10.81 13.72
CA GLY A 28 1.27 11.73 14.51
C GLY A 28 1.22 11.41 16.01
N ALA A 29 0.05 11.08 16.55
CA ALA A 29 -0.12 10.69 17.95
C ALA A 29 0.66 9.42 18.29
N VAL A 30 0.60 8.39 17.42
CA VAL A 30 1.35 7.14 17.61
C VAL A 30 2.86 7.39 17.54
N LEU A 31 3.31 8.23 16.60
CA LEU A 31 4.72 8.59 16.50
C LEU A 31 5.20 9.33 17.76
N LEU A 32 4.41 10.28 18.27
CA LEU A 32 4.73 10.98 19.53
C LEU A 32 4.80 10.00 20.71
N PHE A 33 3.86 9.06 20.79
CA PHE A 33 3.89 8.01 21.81
C PHE A 33 5.15 7.14 21.71
N ALA A 34 5.54 6.75 20.50
CA ALA A 34 6.76 6.01 20.26
C ALA A 34 8.02 6.80 20.62
N LEU A 35 8.06 8.10 20.34
CA LEU A 35 9.19 8.98 20.67
C LEU A 35 9.36 9.17 22.18
N ILE A 36 8.25 9.24 22.94
CA ILE A 36 8.28 9.39 24.40
C ILE A 36 8.67 8.07 25.08
N GLY A 37 8.10 6.95 24.62
CA GLY A 37 8.29 5.64 25.22
C GLY A 37 9.54 4.89 24.76
N GLY A 38 10.05 5.20 23.58
CA GLY A 38 11.21 4.52 22.99
C GLY A 38 11.04 3.00 22.89
N ALA A 39 12.11 2.24 23.16
CA ALA A 39 12.09 0.79 23.14
C ALA A 39 11.13 0.18 24.18
N ALA A 40 10.96 0.81 25.33
CA ALA A 40 10.05 0.34 26.37
C ALA A 40 8.58 0.37 25.92
N ALA A 41 8.19 1.29 25.04
CA ALA A 41 6.84 1.30 24.46
C ALA A 41 6.60 0.08 23.57
N TRP A 42 7.60 -0.34 22.82
CA TRP A 42 7.51 -1.56 22.01
C TRP A 42 7.43 -2.83 22.84
N GLU A 43 8.26 -2.96 23.87
CA GLU A 43 8.23 -4.09 24.79
C GLU A 43 6.90 -4.20 25.53
N ALA A 44 6.30 -3.03 25.88
CA ALA A 44 5.00 -2.99 26.55
C ALA A 44 3.86 -3.43 25.61
N ASP A 45 3.85 -3.04 24.34
CA ASP A 45 2.75 -3.32 23.41
C ASP A 45 3.18 -3.39 21.93
N SER A 46 3.96 -4.41 21.58
CA SER A 46 4.40 -4.66 20.20
C SER A 46 3.21 -4.94 19.27
N PHE A 47 2.15 -5.56 19.79
CA PHE A 47 0.93 -5.84 19.04
C PHE A 47 0.25 -4.55 18.58
N PHE A 48 0.12 -3.55 19.47
CA PHE A 48 -0.48 -2.26 19.15
C PHE A 48 0.24 -1.57 18.00
N PHE A 49 1.58 -1.48 18.04
CA PHE A 49 2.36 -0.86 16.99
C PHE A 49 2.28 -1.63 15.67
N GLY A 50 2.37 -2.94 15.72
CA GLY A 50 2.25 -3.81 14.54
C GLY A 50 0.88 -3.70 13.88
N PHE A 51 -0.18 -3.77 14.67
CA PHE A 51 -1.56 -3.58 14.21
C PHE A 51 -1.75 -2.21 13.58
N PHE A 52 -1.26 -1.15 14.22
CA PHE A 52 -1.42 0.21 13.75
C PHE A 52 -0.68 0.47 12.43
N VAL A 53 0.56 0.01 12.31
CA VAL A 53 1.32 0.11 11.04
C VAL A 53 0.65 -0.70 9.95
N GLY A 54 0.17 -1.91 10.25
CA GLY A 54 -0.59 -2.74 9.31
C GLY A 54 -1.87 -2.03 8.84
N PHE A 55 -2.64 -1.47 9.76
CA PHE A 55 -3.86 -0.72 9.47
C PHE A 55 -3.59 0.49 8.56
N LEU A 56 -2.60 1.32 8.90
CA LEU A 56 -2.21 2.47 8.08
C LEU A 56 -1.73 2.03 6.68
N SER A 57 -0.98 0.93 6.60
CA SER A 57 -0.46 0.42 5.33
C SER A 57 -1.59 -0.09 4.42
N ILE A 58 -2.58 -0.79 4.98
CA ILE A 58 -3.79 -1.19 4.26
C ILE A 58 -4.53 0.06 3.76
N TYR A 59 -4.69 1.06 4.62
CA TYR A 59 -5.35 2.30 4.26
C TYR A 59 -4.61 3.04 3.14
N ALA A 60 -3.29 3.15 3.23
CA ALA A 60 -2.47 3.75 2.18
C ALA A 60 -2.55 2.98 0.85
N SER A 61 -2.71 1.66 0.89
CA SER A 61 -2.90 0.84 -0.31
C SER A 61 -4.26 1.08 -0.98
N MET A 62 -5.27 1.53 -0.21
CA MET A 62 -6.59 1.85 -0.76
C MET A 62 -6.62 3.17 -1.52
N LEU A 63 -5.67 4.09 -1.31
CA LEU A 63 -5.66 5.38 -2.00
C LEU A 63 -5.56 5.27 -3.53
N PRO A 64 -4.61 4.52 -4.11
CA PRO A 64 -4.58 4.29 -5.55
C PRO A 64 -5.83 3.58 -6.07
N ILE A 65 -6.35 2.62 -5.30
CA ILE A 65 -7.57 1.87 -5.62
C ILE A 65 -8.77 2.82 -5.73
N PHE A 66 -8.91 3.70 -4.75
CA PHE A 66 -9.99 4.68 -4.69
C PHE A 66 -9.97 5.64 -5.89
N VAL A 67 -8.78 6.14 -6.26
CA VAL A 67 -8.65 7.02 -7.43
C VAL A 67 -9.15 6.33 -8.69
N LEU A 68 -8.78 5.07 -8.90
CA LEU A 68 -9.22 4.32 -10.07
C LEU A 68 -10.74 4.06 -10.07
N GLN A 69 -11.33 3.83 -8.90
CA GLN A 69 -12.78 3.68 -8.78
C GLN A 69 -13.52 4.97 -9.13
N VAL A 70 -13.03 6.10 -8.65
CA VAL A 70 -13.60 7.42 -8.99
C VAL A 70 -13.46 7.71 -10.48
N GLU A 71 -12.28 7.45 -11.06
CA GLU A 71 -12.05 7.61 -12.50
C GLU A 71 -13.03 6.75 -13.33
N GLU A 72 -13.35 5.52 -12.89
CA GLU A 72 -14.30 4.64 -13.56
C GLU A 72 -15.77 5.11 -13.38
N GLN A 73 -16.17 5.51 -12.16
CA GLN A 73 -17.54 5.93 -11.85
C GLN A 73 -17.92 7.24 -12.52
N GLU A 74 -17.02 8.21 -12.54
CA GLU A 74 -17.27 9.52 -13.15
C GLU A 74 -17.16 9.49 -14.68
N LYS A 75 -16.92 8.31 -15.29
CA LYS A 75 -16.61 8.15 -16.73
C LYS A 75 -15.49 9.09 -17.20
N ASN A 76 -14.63 9.51 -16.29
CA ASN A 76 -13.49 10.36 -16.56
C ASN A 76 -12.42 9.66 -17.42
N THR A 77 -12.59 8.37 -17.70
CA THR A 77 -11.83 7.66 -18.75
C THR A 77 -11.93 8.35 -20.09
N ASP A 78 -13.10 8.93 -20.44
CA ASP A 78 -13.27 9.70 -21.67
C ASP A 78 -12.49 11.01 -21.63
N LEU A 79 -12.46 11.67 -20.47
CA LEU A 79 -11.66 12.87 -20.21
C LEU A 79 -10.15 12.58 -20.26
N LEU A 80 -9.71 11.45 -19.72
CA LEU A 80 -8.30 11.01 -19.80
C LEU A 80 -7.89 10.71 -21.24
N LEU A 81 -8.84 10.25 -22.09
CA LEU A 81 -8.60 10.00 -23.50
C LEU A 81 -8.52 11.30 -24.33
N THR A 82 -9.12 12.40 -23.86
CA THR A 82 -8.98 13.73 -24.51
C THR A 82 -7.66 14.42 -24.17
N LEU A 83 -6.98 13.98 -23.10
CA LEU A 83 -5.64 14.47 -22.79
C LEU A 83 -4.63 13.85 -23.77
N PRO A 84 -3.58 14.57 -24.15
CA PRO A 84 -2.52 14.05 -25.04
C PRO A 84 -1.62 13.04 -24.29
N LEU A 85 -2.23 12.03 -23.67
CA LEU A 85 -1.56 11.00 -22.91
C LEU A 85 -1.63 9.66 -23.66
N THR A 86 -0.50 8.99 -23.75
CA THR A 86 -0.48 7.63 -24.29
C THR A 86 -1.05 6.64 -23.26
N ARG A 87 -1.68 5.58 -23.72
CA ARG A 87 -2.20 4.48 -22.87
C ARG A 87 -1.13 3.95 -21.90
N LYS A 88 0.12 3.89 -22.35
CA LYS A 88 1.28 3.52 -21.51
C LYS A 88 1.51 4.49 -20.36
N GLN A 89 1.35 5.81 -20.61
CA GLN A 89 1.52 6.83 -19.59
C GLN A 89 0.43 6.77 -18.52
N VAL A 90 -0.80 6.42 -18.89
CA VAL A 90 -1.89 6.23 -17.93
C VAL A 90 -1.62 5.01 -17.05
N ALA A 91 -1.23 3.88 -17.65
CA ALA A 91 -0.85 2.68 -16.91
C ALA A 91 0.31 2.94 -15.95
N LEU A 92 1.40 3.53 -16.43
CA LEU A 92 2.55 3.90 -15.60
C LEU A 92 2.18 4.85 -14.47
N GLY A 93 1.25 5.79 -14.70
CA GLY A 93 0.76 6.71 -13.68
C GLY A 93 0.14 6.02 -12.47
N ASN A 94 -0.52 4.85 -12.66
CA ASN A 94 -1.09 4.07 -11.57
C ASN A 94 0.02 3.46 -10.69
N TYR A 95 1.07 2.93 -11.33
CA TYR A 95 2.21 2.38 -10.59
C TYR A 95 3.01 3.45 -9.87
N VAL A 96 3.22 4.61 -10.50
CA VAL A 96 3.89 5.75 -9.85
C VAL A 96 3.12 6.20 -8.61
N LEU A 97 1.79 6.29 -8.69
CA LEU A 97 0.98 6.63 -7.52
C LEU A 97 1.14 5.60 -6.39
N THR A 98 1.12 4.30 -6.72
CA THR A 98 1.38 3.23 -5.76
C THR A 98 2.76 3.37 -5.10
N TRP A 99 3.81 3.66 -5.89
CA TRP A 99 5.15 3.88 -5.36
C TRP A 99 5.23 5.10 -4.45
N VAL A 100 4.54 6.17 -4.77
CA VAL A 100 4.45 7.35 -3.89
C VAL A 100 3.80 6.99 -2.56
N CYS A 101 2.68 6.25 -2.58
CA CYS A 101 2.03 5.78 -1.35
C CYS A 101 2.94 4.84 -0.54
N ALA A 102 3.64 3.91 -1.21
CA ALA A 102 4.59 3.02 -0.55
C ALA A 102 5.77 3.77 0.07
N ALA A 103 6.30 4.79 -0.61
CA ALA A 103 7.38 5.63 -0.10
C ALA A 103 6.94 6.46 1.12
N ILE A 104 5.73 7.01 1.11
CA ILE A 104 5.18 7.75 2.25
C ILE A 104 5.04 6.81 3.47
N MET A 105 4.48 5.61 3.26
CA MET A 105 4.33 4.62 4.33
C MET A 105 5.67 4.09 4.82
N GLY A 106 6.61 3.83 3.91
CA GLY A 106 7.97 3.43 4.26
C GLY A 106 8.69 4.50 5.07
N GLY A 107 8.55 5.76 4.68
CA GLY A 107 9.11 6.91 5.41
C GLY A 107 8.52 7.04 6.83
N TYR A 108 7.20 6.90 6.98
CA TYR A 108 6.55 6.88 8.28
C TYR A 108 7.02 5.71 9.14
N ALA A 109 7.07 4.50 8.58
CA ALA A 109 7.55 3.32 9.29
C ALA A 109 9.03 3.42 9.66
N LEU A 110 9.85 4.11 8.84
CA LEU A 110 11.24 4.42 9.15
C LEU A 110 11.36 5.34 10.37
N LEU A 111 10.53 6.40 10.45
CA LEU A 111 10.49 7.28 11.62
C LEU A 111 10.09 6.51 12.88
N LEU A 112 9.09 5.61 12.79
CA LEU A 112 8.71 4.72 13.89
C LEU A 112 9.85 3.78 14.29
N ALA A 113 10.54 3.16 13.31
CA ALA A 113 11.66 2.26 13.59
C ALA A 113 12.81 2.97 14.32
N ILE A 114 13.08 4.24 13.98
CA ILE A 114 14.06 5.07 14.67
C ILE A 114 13.57 5.40 16.09
N ALA A 115 12.30 5.79 16.26
CA ALA A 115 11.72 6.14 17.56
C ALA A 115 11.70 4.93 18.51
N LEU A 116 11.43 3.73 17.99
CA LEU A 116 11.39 2.46 18.73
C LEU A 116 12.75 1.75 18.81
N GLN A 117 13.84 2.43 18.47
CA GLN A 117 15.22 1.98 18.60
C GLN A 117 15.57 0.66 17.86
N GLY A 118 15.11 0.53 16.62
CA GLY A 118 15.73 -0.47 15.73
C GLY A 118 14.85 -1.60 15.22
N ILE A 119 13.54 -1.46 15.26
CA ILE A 119 12.60 -2.46 14.71
C ILE A 119 12.42 -2.26 13.20
N TRP A 120 13.47 -2.55 12.45
CA TRP A 120 13.54 -2.31 10.99
C TRP A 120 12.55 -3.15 10.17
N GLY A 121 12.09 -4.29 10.72
CA GLY A 121 11.07 -5.13 10.08
C GLY A 121 9.76 -4.40 9.77
N ILE A 122 9.39 -3.41 10.58
CA ILE A 122 8.20 -2.58 10.37
C ILE A 122 8.22 -1.89 9.01
N VAL A 123 9.38 -1.40 8.56
CA VAL A 123 9.52 -0.70 7.27
C VAL A 123 9.22 -1.65 6.12
N ALA A 124 9.77 -2.86 6.17
CA ALA A 124 9.54 -3.87 5.14
C ALA A 124 8.07 -4.30 5.09
N VAL A 125 7.44 -4.49 6.26
CA VAL A 125 6.02 -4.85 6.36
C VAL A 125 5.13 -3.72 5.80
N ALA A 126 5.37 -2.47 6.21
CA ALA A 126 4.59 -1.33 5.76
C ALA A 126 4.63 -1.14 4.23
N MET A 127 5.82 -1.13 3.64
CA MET A 127 6.00 -1.03 2.20
C MET A 127 5.47 -2.27 1.48
N GLY A 128 5.73 -3.46 2.05
CA GLY A 128 5.33 -4.74 1.49
C GLY A 128 3.82 -4.86 1.32
N ILE A 129 3.03 -4.45 2.32
CA ILE A 129 1.56 -4.47 2.26
C ILE A 129 1.07 -3.56 1.12
N VAL A 130 1.56 -2.32 1.04
CA VAL A 130 1.13 -1.37 0.01
C VAL A 130 1.45 -1.90 -1.39
N LEU A 131 2.65 -2.41 -1.60
CA LEU A 131 3.07 -2.95 -2.89
C LEU A 131 2.30 -4.23 -3.24
N LEU A 132 2.15 -5.18 -2.31
CA LEU A 132 1.48 -6.45 -2.54
C LEU A 132 0.01 -6.23 -2.97
N VAL A 133 -0.72 -5.43 -2.20
CA VAL A 133 -2.14 -5.16 -2.49
C VAL A 133 -2.32 -4.55 -3.87
N ASN A 134 -1.52 -3.54 -4.21
CA ASN A 134 -1.65 -2.87 -5.50
C ASN A 134 -1.09 -3.71 -6.66
N THR A 135 -0.09 -4.56 -6.41
CA THR A 135 0.41 -5.52 -7.42
C THR A 135 -0.68 -6.47 -7.90
N ILE A 136 -1.58 -6.86 -7.00
CA ILE A 136 -2.70 -7.76 -7.32
C ILE A 136 -3.88 -6.96 -7.88
N TYR A 137 -4.21 -5.82 -7.25
CA TYR A 137 -5.37 -5.02 -7.64
C TYR A 137 -5.25 -4.44 -9.06
N LEU A 138 -4.11 -3.85 -9.41
CA LEU A 138 -3.96 -3.13 -10.68
C LEU A 138 -4.24 -3.99 -11.92
N PRO A 139 -3.68 -5.20 -12.09
CA PRO A 139 -4.05 -6.04 -13.21
C PRO A 139 -5.51 -6.51 -13.14
N LEU A 140 -6.01 -6.89 -11.96
CA LEU A 140 -7.42 -7.30 -11.80
C LEU A 140 -8.39 -6.19 -12.18
N PHE A 141 -8.09 -4.95 -11.83
CA PHE A 141 -8.86 -3.78 -12.21
C PHE A 141 -9.03 -3.68 -13.74
N VAL A 142 -7.93 -3.85 -14.48
CA VAL A 142 -7.94 -3.73 -15.96
C VAL A 142 -8.70 -4.89 -16.62
N TYR A 143 -8.64 -6.10 -16.03
CA TYR A 143 -9.30 -7.28 -16.58
C TYR A 143 -10.77 -7.39 -16.20
N PHE A 144 -11.16 -7.04 -14.97
CA PHE A 144 -12.47 -7.34 -14.41
C PHE A 144 -13.26 -6.10 -13.97
N GLY A 145 -12.64 -4.90 -13.98
CA GLY A 145 -13.23 -3.65 -13.47
C GLY A 145 -13.05 -3.48 -11.97
N SER A 146 -13.35 -2.26 -11.46
CA SER A 146 -13.05 -1.86 -10.09
C SER A 146 -13.77 -2.69 -9.03
N GLN A 147 -15.07 -2.97 -9.22
CA GLN A 147 -15.89 -3.66 -8.22
C GLN A 147 -15.41 -5.10 -7.97
N LYS A 148 -15.20 -5.87 -9.04
CA LYS A 148 -14.75 -7.27 -8.92
C LYS A 148 -13.33 -7.36 -8.38
N ALA A 149 -12.45 -6.47 -8.83
CA ALA A 149 -11.08 -6.39 -8.32
C ALA A 149 -11.04 -6.07 -6.83
N LEU A 150 -11.89 -5.15 -6.35
CA LEU A 150 -12.00 -4.79 -4.94
C LEU A 150 -12.46 -5.98 -4.09
N ILE A 151 -13.51 -6.69 -4.51
CA ILE A 151 -14.02 -7.88 -3.80
C ILE A 151 -12.92 -8.92 -3.66
N PHE A 152 -12.16 -9.16 -4.74
CA PHE A 152 -11.06 -10.13 -4.71
C PHE A 152 -9.96 -9.74 -3.72
N VAL A 153 -9.57 -8.46 -3.70
CA VAL A 153 -8.58 -7.93 -2.75
C VAL A 153 -9.09 -8.01 -1.31
N LEU A 154 -10.36 -7.67 -1.06
CA LEU A 154 -10.95 -7.78 0.27
C LEU A 154 -10.97 -9.23 0.76
N LEU A 155 -11.33 -10.19 -0.10
CA LEU A 155 -11.29 -11.62 0.24
C LEU A 155 -9.86 -12.06 0.57
N LEU A 156 -8.88 -11.60 -0.19
CA LEU A 156 -7.47 -11.90 0.05
C LEU A 156 -6.97 -11.30 1.36
N MET A 157 -7.40 -10.08 1.71
CA MET A 157 -7.06 -9.44 2.98
C MET A 157 -7.67 -10.18 4.17
N VAL A 158 -8.93 -10.59 4.07
CA VAL A 158 -9.60 -11.35 5.13
C VAL A 158 -8.94 -12.71 5.32
N SER A 159 -8.66 -13.44 4.23
CA SER A 159 -7.98 -14.75 4.32
C SER A 159 -6.54 -14.62 4.85
N GLY A 160 -5.82 -13.57 4.44
CA GLY A 160 -4.50 -13.25 4.96
C GLY A 160 -4.53 -12.90 6.45
N GLY A 161 -5.52 -12.14 6.90
CA GLY A 161 -5.72 -11.80 8.32
C GLY A 161 -5.98 -13.01 9.18
N ILE A 162 -6.81 -13.96 8.71
CA ILE A 162 -7.07 -15.22 9.41
C ILE A 162 -5.81 -16.09 9.46
N GLY A 163 -5.07 -16.19 8.36
CA GLY A 163 -3.80 -16.91 8.32
C GLY A 163 -2.76 -16.32 9.27
N PHE A 164 -2.71 -14.99 9.37
CA PHE A 164 -1.80 -14.28 10.25
C PHE A 164 -2.13 -14.50 11.73
N SER A 165 -3.41 -14.50 12.13
CA SER A 165 -3.81 -14.80 13.51
C SER A 165 -3.46 -16.22 13.91
N SER A 166 -3.58 -17.18 13.00
CA SER A 166 -3.22 -18.59 13.26
C SER A 166 -1.71 -18.80 13.48
N ILE A 167 -0.87 -17.93 12.92
CA ILE A 167 0.59 -17.97 13.13
C ILE A 167 0.97 -17.32 14.46
N SER A 168 0.25 -16.27 14.88
CA SER A 168 0.52 -15.57 16.14
C SER A 168 0.22 -16.42 17.39
N ASP A 169 -0.66 -17.39 17.29
CA ASP A 169 -1.02 -18.30 18.39
C ASP A 169 0.00 -19.43 18.63
N GLN A 170 1.09 -19.46 17.86
CA GLN A 170 2.14 -20.45 18.09
C GLN A 170 3.04 -20.06 19.28
N PRO A 171 3.38 -21.04 20.17
CA PRO A 171 4.11 -20.77 21.42
C PRO A 171 5.54 -20.25 21.22
N ASN A 172 6.05 -20.22 20.00
CA ASN A 172 7.38 -19.72 19.67
C ASN A 172 7.39 -18.24 19.23
N GLY A 173 6.27 -17.51 19.41
CA GLY A 173 6.20 -16.11 19.05
C GLY A 173 6.22 -15.84 17.54
N PHE A 174 6.18 -14.59 17.18
CA PHE A 174 6.37 -14.14 15.81
C PHE A 174 7.79 -14.49 15.36
N PRO A 175 7.98 -15.00 14.12
CA PRO A 175 9.31 -15.30 13.58
C PRO A 175 10.23 -14.06 13.48
N PHE A 176 9.77 -12.91 13.96
CA PHE A 176 10.55 -11.67 14.06
C PHE A 176 11.46 -11.62 15.31
N ASP A 177 11.24 -12.49 16.32
CA ASP A 177 11.95 -12.43 17.61
C ASP A 177 13.34 -13.04 17.61
N GLY A 178 13.86 -13.56 16.53
CA GLY A 178 15.20 -14.13 16.63
C GLY A 178 15.89 -14.59 15.36
N GLY A 179 15.34 -14.40 14.19
CA GLY A 179 15.95 -14.97 13.01
C GLY A 179 15.52 -14.45 11.64
N PHE A 180 14.71 -13.42 11.61
CA PHE A 180 14.41 -12.75 10.34
C PHE A 180 15.66 -11.93 9.97
N THR A 181 16.67 -12.64 9.49
CA THR A 181 17.89 -12.03 9.02
C THR A 181 17.55 -11.01 7.93
N MET A 182 18.33 -9.96 7.81
CA MET A 182 18.23 -8.95 6.72
C MET A 182 18.06 -9.61 5.34
N VAL A 183 18.60 -10.82 5.18
CA VAL A 183 18.49 -11.63 3.95
C VAL A 183 17.05 -11.98 3.60
N TRP A 184 16.21 -12.37 4.56
CA TRP A 184 14.79 -12.67 4.32
C TRP A 184 13.99 -11.43 3.97
N ILE A 185 14.25 -10.31 4.65
CA ILE A 185 13.60 -9.02 4.36
C ILE A 185 13.93 -8.58 2.93
N VAL A 186 15.21 -8.63 2.57
CA VAL A 186 15.66 -8.29 1.21
C VAL A 186 15.05 -9.26 0.18
N GLY A 187 15.03 -10.56 0.48
CA GLY A 187 14.44 -11.57 -0.39
C GLY A 187 12.95 -11.32 -0.67
N ILE A 188 12.17 -11.00 0.36
CA ILE A 188 10.74 -10.67 0.24
C ILE A 188 10.56 -9.40 -0.59
N LEU A 189 11.33 -8.34 -0.32
CA LEU A 189 11.25 -7.09 -1.08
C LEU A 189 11.61 -7.29 -2.56
N VAL A 190 12.68 -8.04 -2.85
CA VAL A 190 13.05 -8.37 -4.23
C VAL A 190 11.94 -9.19 -4.92
N GLY A 191 11.38 -10.19 -4.23
CA GLY A 191 10.24 -10.96 -4.73
C GLY A 191 9.03 -10.10 -5.06
N LEU A 192 8.68 -9.16 -4.16
CA LEU A 192 7.59 -8.20 -4.38
C LEU A 192 7.87 -7.27 -5.57
N LEU A 193 9.11 -6.81 -5.73
CA LEU A 193 9.52 -5.99 -6.87
C LEU A 193 9.39 -6.73 -8.18
N LEU A 194 9.78 -8.00 -8.23
CA LEU A 194 9.64 -8.85 -9.42
C LEU A 194 8.16 -9.06 -9.75
N LEU A 195 7.33 -9.39 -8.75
CA LEU A 195 5.88 -9.52 -8.93
C LEU A 195 5.25 -8.23 -9.43
N HIS A 196 5.70 -7.08 -8.90
CA HIS A 196 5.23 -5.76 -9.34
C HIS A 196 5.62 -5.47 -10.79
N GLY A 197 6.82 -5.88 -11.20
CA GLY A 197 7.26 -5.81 -12.60
C GLY A 197 6.40 -6.68 -13.54
N VAL A 198 6.11 -7.92 -13.14
CA VAL A 198 5.20 -8.81 -13.90
C VAL A 198 3.81 -8.21 -13.99
N SER A 199 3.27 -7.70 -12.88
CA SER A 199 1.98 -7.01 -12.84
C SER A 199 1.91 -5.83 -13.82
N LEU A 200 2.97 -5.01 -13.87
CA LEU A 200 3.09 -3.89 -14.80
C LEU A 200 3.07 -4.38 -16.25
N LEU A 201 3.82 -5.43 -16.58
CA LEU A 201 3.85 -6.00 -17.93
C LEU A 201 2.47 -6.51 -18.36
N LEU A 202 1.76 -7.22 -17.48
CA LEU A 202 0.40 -7.70 -17.74
C LEU A 202 -0.57 -6.53 -18.00
N MET A 203 -0.48 -5.48 -17.19
CA MET A 203 -1.30 -4.30 -17.38
C MET A 203 -0.98 -3.59 -18.70
N LEU A 204 0.29 -3.38 -19.01
CA LEU A 204 0.71 -2.74 -20.27
C LEU A 204 0.26 -3.54 -21.49
N HIS A 205 0.39 -4.87 -21.45
CA HIS A 205 -0.08 -5.74 -22.53
C HIS A 205 -1.58 -5.58 -22.77
N LYS A 206 -2.38 -5.59 -21.70
CA LYS A 206 -3.84 -5.44 -21.81
C LYS A 206 -4.26 -4.06 -22.32
N TYR A 207 -3.60 -2.99 -21.86
CA TYR A 207 -3.88 -1.63 -22.36
C TYR A 207 -3.56 -1.45 -23.85
N GLN A 208 -2.62 -2.24 -24.41
CA GLN A 208 -2.31 -2.21 -25.82
C GLN A 208 -3.34 -2.94 -26.67
N THR A 209 -3.93 -4.03 -26.14
CA THR A 209 -4.87 -4.91 -26.86
C THR A 209 -6.35 -4.53 -26.67
N LYS A 210 -6.66 -3.65 -25.70
CA LYS A 210 -8.02 -3.22 -25.44
C LYS A 210 -8.41 -2.09 -26.41
N ASP A 211 -9.33 -2.36 -27.32
CA ASP A 211 -10.02 -1.32 -28.06
C ASP A 211 -11.04 -0.65 -27.12
N PHE A 212 -10.92 0.67 -26.97
CA PHE A 212 -11.83 1.50 -26.19
C PHE A 212 -12.86 2.14 -27.12
#